data_3e044b166bf9eddda10dbe6e774ee507
#
_entry.id   3e044b166bf9eddda10dbe6e774ee507
#
_cell.length_a   1.000
_cell.length_b   1.000
_cell.length_c   1.000
_cell.angle_alpha   90.00
_cell.angle_beta   90.00
_cell.angle_gamma   90.00
#
_symmetry.space_group_name_H-M   'P 1'
#
loop_
_entity.id
_entity.type
_entity.pdbx_description
1 polymer ?
#
loop_
_entity_poly.entity_id
_entity_poly.type
_entity_poly.pdbx_seq_one_letter_code
_entity_poly.pdbx_strand_id
1 'polypeptide(L)' 'MDQWRWTLTDEKDTKWMEAGQRPVLRDAMEDVAKTVEYMLEYEKKGD' A
#
# COMPACT_ATOMS: atom_id res chain seq x y z
N MET A 1 6.91 -21.64 -3.77
CA MET A 1 5.54 -21.34 -3.42
C MET A 1 5.15 -19.96 -3.81
N ASP A 2 3.96 -19.82 -4.32
CA ASP A 2 3.50 -18.53 -4.82
C ASP A 2 3.08 -17.62 -3.69
N GLN A 3 3.44 -16.35 -3.84
CA GLN A 3 3.02 -15.33 -2.90
C GLN A 3 2.38 -14.20 -3.67
N TRP A 4 1.49 -13.49 -3.00
CA TRP A 4 0.80 -12.36 -3.58
C TRP A 4 1.60 -11.09 -3.33
N ARG A 5 2.05 -10.48 -4.40
CA ARG A 5 2.83 -9.25 -4.32
C ARG A 5 1.98 -8.10 -4.80
N TRP A 6 2.08 -6.98 -4.10
CA TRP A 6 1.33 -5.80 -4.47
C TRP A 6 2.24 -4.58 -4.43
N THR A 7 1.88 -3.58 -5.23
CA THR A 7 2.56 -2.29 -5.22
C THR A 7 1.51 -1.19 -5.24
N LEU A 8 1.86 -0.07 -4.65
CA LEU A 8 0.97 1.08 -4.56
C LEU A 8 1.78 2.34 -4.79
N THR A 9 1.33 3.16 -5.74
CA THR A 9 2.04 4.38 -6.10
C THR A 9 1.09 5.56 -6.05
N ASP A 10 1.56 6.69 -5.53
CA ASP A 10 0.77 7.91 -5.48
C ASP A 10 0.89 8.60 -6.85
N GLU A 11 -0.25 8.90 -7.48
CA GLU A 11 -0.25 9.58 -8.77
C GLU A 11 0.38 10.96 -8.70
N LYS A 12 0.18 11.64 -7.58
CA LYS A 12 0.71 12.99 -7.42
C LYS A 12 2.17 13.00 -7.06
N ASP A 13 2.61 11.99 -6.34
CA ASP A 13 4.00 11.87 -5.92
C ASP A 13 4.52 10.50 -6.33
N THR A 14 5.03 10.42 -7.54
CA THR A 14 5.49 9.16 -8.10
C THR A 14 6.73 8.60 -7.39
N LYS A 15 7.34 9.42 -6.54
CA LYS A 15 8.48 8.96 -5.75
C LYS A 15 8.07 8.12 -4.57
N TRP A 16 6.81 8.26 -4.14
CA TRP A 16 6.29 7.46 -3.03
C TRP A 16 5.69 6.18 -3.56
N MET A 17 6.32 5.09 -3.22
CA MET A 17 5.84 3.77 -3.60
C MET A 17 5.90 2.86 -2.39
N GLU A 18 4.80 2.16 -2.17
CA GLU A 18 4.73 1.14 -1.13
C GLU A 18 4.55 -0.21 -1.78
N ALA A 19 5.06 -1.23 -1.14
CA ALA A 19 4.96 -2.57 -1.66
C ALA A 19 4.90 -3.57 -0.52
N GLY A 20 4.29 -4.71 -0.79
CA GLY A 20 4.20 -5.77 0.20
C GLY A 20 4.07 -7.12 -0.46
N GLN A 21 4.22 -8.16 0.34
CA GLN A 21 4.13 -9.52 -0.13
C GLN A 21 3.56 -10.39 0.98
N ARG A 22 2.52 -11.16 0.63
CA ARG A 22 1.86 -12.04 1.59
C ARG A 22 1.56 -13.37 0.93
N PRO A 23 1.57 -14.47 1.68
CA PRO A 23 1.29 -15.79 1.12
C PRO A 23 -0.18 -16.00 0.77
N VAL A 24 -1.08 -15.22 1.34
CA VAL A 24 -2.51 -15.36 1.12
C VAL A 24 -3.07 -14.07 0.52
N LEU A 25 -3.91 -14.20 -0.50
CA LEU A 25 -4.47 -13.03 -1.18
C LEU A 25 -5.23 -12.12 -0.22
N ARG A 26 -6.01 -12.70 0.67
CA ARG A 26 -6.79 -11.91 1.63
C ARG A 26 -5.87 -11.02 2.46
N ASP A 27 -4.77 -11.57 2.92
CA ASP A 27 -3.81 -10.81 3.73
C ASP A 27 -3.17 -9.71 2.92
N ALA A 28 -2.88 -9.97 1.64
CA ALA A 28 -2.31 -8.97 0.77
C ALA A 28 -3.30 -7.82 0.57
N MET A 29 -4.57 -8.13 0.38
CA MET A 29 -5.60 -7.11 0.20
C MET A 29 -5.75 -6.25 1.45
N GLU A 30 -5.72 -6.88 2.60
CA GLU A 30 -5.79 -6.15 3.87
C GLU A 30 -4.58 -5.25 4.04
N ASP A 31 -3.42 -5.73 3.65
CA ASP A 31 -2.19 -4.97 3.70
C ASP A 31 -2.29 -3.71 2.84
N VAL A 32 -2.83 -3.84 1.63
CA VAL A 32 -3.04 -2.71 0.74
C VAL A 32 -3.99 -1.69 1.37
N ALA A 33 -5.08 -2.17 1.94
CA ALA A 33 -6.07 -1.28 2.55
C ALA A 33 -5.45 -0.46 3.68
N LYS A 34 -4.67 -1.09 4.52
CA LYS A 34 -4.00 -0.39 5.62
C LYS A 34 -2.99 0.61 5.11
N THR A 35 -2.29 0.27 4.05
CA THR A 35 -1.30 1.17 3.47
C THR A 35 -1.97 2.40 2.88
N VAL A 36 -3.11 2.22 2.22
CA VAL A 36 -3.87 3.34 1.66
C VAL A 36 -4.33 4.27 2.78
N GLU A 37 -4.83 3.71 3.87
CA GLU A 37 -5.26 4.52 5.00
C GLU A 37 -4.10 5.33 5.57
N TYR A 38 -2.96 4.70 5.68
CA TYR A 38 -1.76 5.36 6.18
C TYR A 38 -1.37 6.54 5.28
N MET A 39 -1.40 6.33 3.98
CA MET A 39 -1.02 7.38 3.04
C MET A 39 -2.00 8.54 3.09
N LEU A 40 -3.29 8.26 3.20
CA LEU A 40 -4.30 9.31 3.28
C LEU A 40 -4.15 10.13 4.55
N GLU A 41 -3.86 9.48 5.68
CA GLU A 41 -3.65 10.18 6.93
C GLU A 41 -2.40 11.05 6.86
N TYR A 42 -1.37 10.55 6.21
CA TYR A 42 -0.14 11.31 6.05
C TYR A 42 -0.40 12.59 5.25
N GLU A 43 -1.20 12.51 4.20
CA GLU A 43 -1.54 13.68 3.41
C GLU A 43 -2.29 14.71 4.24
N LYS A 44 -3.21 14.27 5.08
CA LYS A 44 -3.96 15.17 5.94
C LYS A 44 -3.05 15.92 6.89
N LYS A 45 -2.09 15.22 7.46
CA LYS A 45 -1.16 15.82 8.40
C LYS A 45 -0.20 16.79 7.73
N GLY A 46 0.03 16.58 6.46
CA GLY A 46 0.92 17.42 5.69
C GLY A 46 0.39 18.85 5.50
N ASP A 47 -0.88 19.03 5.78
CA ASP A 47 -1.48 20.33 5.68
C ASP A 47 -1.18 21.14 6.94
#